data_e2771de818211081fdc0b62e42a79509
#
_entry.id   e2771de818211081fdc0b62e42a79509
#
_cell.length_a   1.000
_cell.length_b   1.000
_cell.length_c   1.000
_cell.angle_alpha   90.00
_cell.angle_beta   90.00
_cell.angle_gamma   90.00
#
_symmetry.space_group_name_H-M   'P 1'
#
loop_
_entity.id
_entity.type
_entity.pdbx_description
1 polymer ?
#
loop_
_entity_poly.entity_id
_entity_poly.type
_entity_poly.pdbx_seq_one_letter_code
_entity_poly.pdbx_strand_id
1 'polypeptide(L)'
;MKEISFQNDVLPLKNKLFRLALRITLNREEAEDVVQDTLIKVWNTREKWQQLDSIEAYSLTIARNLSLDRIKKMDNNNGSLEEEQVERQDQNSTPSERMIQKDKLDIVRKIIDELPEKQRTCLQLRDIEGKAYREIAAILGITEEQVKVNIFRARQTVKQRFQQFDRYGL
;
A
#
# COMPACT_ATOMS: atom_id res chain seq x y z
N MET A 1 -14.46 -10.75 26.84
CA MET A 1 -13.43 -10.39 25.88
C MET A 1 -13.52 -11.32 24.67
N LYS A 2 -13.57 -10.72 23.50
CA LYS A 2 -13.61 -11.50 22.27
C LYS A 2 -12.23 -12.07 21.99
N GLU A 3 -12.16 -13.38 21.90
CA GLU A 3 -10.93 -14.09 21.57
C GLU A 3 -10.61 -13.87 20.09
N ILE A 4 -9.40 -13.41 19.80
CA ILE A 4 -8.96 -13.18 18.41
C ILE A 4 -8.66 -14.54 17.76
N SER A 5 -9.30 -14.78 16.61
CA SER A 5 -9.14 -15.99 15.84
C SER A 5 -8.32 -15.68 14.57
N PHE A 6 -7.32 -16.54 14.27
CA PHE A 6 -6.56 -16.39 13.03
C PHE A 6 -7.49 -16.45 11.81
N GLN A 7 -8.39 -17.40 11.76
CA GLN A 7 -9.29 -17.60 10.63
C GLN A 7 -10.27 -16.45 10.46
N ASN A 8 -10.80 -15.89 11.54
CA ASN A 8 -11.86 -14.89 11.49
C ASN A 8 -11.34 -13.45 11.52
N ASP A 9 -10.19 -13.21 12.14
CA ASP A 9 -9.68 -11.86 12.40
C ASP A 9 -8.39 -11.55 11.63
N VAL A 10 -7.60 -12.54 11.27
CA VAL A 10 -6.31 -12.34 10.59
C VAL A 10 -6.40 -12.68 9.10
N LEU A 11 -6.90 -13.85 8.73
CA LEU A 11 -7.01 -14.24 7.31
C LEU A 11 -7.82 -13.26 6.46
N PRO A 12 -8.93 -12.68 6.96
CA PRO A 12 -9.66 -11.67 6.19
C PRO A 12 -8.86 -10.40 5.86
N LEU A 13 -7.74 -10.16 6.56
CA LEU A 13 -6.87 -9.01 6.30
C LEU A 13 -5.97 -9.20 5.08
N LYS A 14 -5.91 -10.41 4.53
CA LYS A 14 -4.98 -10.78 3.44
C LYS A 14 -4.99 -9.78 2.29
N ASN A 15 -6.17 -9.38 1.83
CA ASN A 15 -6.30 -8.43 0.71
C ASN A 15 -5.80 -7.03 1.07
N LYS A 16 -6.08 -6.57 2.28
CA LYS A 16 -5.58 -5.27 2.77
C LYS A 16 -4.06 -5.27 2.89
N LEU A 17 -3.50 -6.35 3.42
CA LEU A 17 -2.05 -6.52 3.52
C LEU A 17 -1.40 -6.52 2.13
N PHE A 18 -2.01 -7.23 1.18
CA PHE A 18 -1.52 -7.27 -0.20
C PHE A 18 -1.55 -5.89 -0.86
N ARG A 19 -2.66 -5.17 -0.74
CA ARG A 19 -2.78 -3.83 -1.33
C ARG A 19 -1.71 -2.88 -0.77
N LEU A 20 -1.48 -2.92 0.54
CA LEU A 20 -0.45 -2.09 1.16
C LEU A 20 0.95 -2.50 0.67
N ALA A 21 1.26 -3.79 0.71
CA ALA A 21 2.55 -4.31 0.29
C ALA A 21 2.82 -3.98 -1.19
N LEU A 22 1.83 -4.14 -2.05
CA LEU A 22 1.95 -3.81 -3.48
C LEU A 22 2.18 -2.31 -3.68
N ARG A 23 1.50 -1.47 -2.92
CA ARG A 23 1.67 -0.02 -2.99
C ARG A 23 3.09 0.42 -2.61
N ILE A 24 3.72 -0.30 -1.69
CA ILE A 24 5.07 0.03 -1.22
C ILE A 24 6.14 -0.60 -2.13
N THR A 25 6.03 -1.90 -2.42
CA THR A 25 7.05 -2.62 -3.19
C THR A 25 6.95 -2.38 -4.69
N LEU A 26 5.77 -2.06 -5.19
CA LEU A 26 5.47 -1.89 -6.62
C LEU A 26 5.80 -3.16 -7.42
N ASN A 27 5.82 -4.31 -6.76
CA ASN A 27 6.13 -5.61 -7.34
C ASN A 27 5.20 -6.66 -6.76
N ARG A 28 4.46 -7.34 -7.63
CA ARG A 28 3.43 -8.29 -7.22
C ARG A 28 4.00 -9.50 -6.47
N GLU A 29 5.10 -10.06 -6.96
CA GLU A 29 5.71 -11.23 -6.33
C GLU A 29 6.25 -10.90 -4.94
N GLU A 30 6.91 -9.75 -4.80
CA GLU A 30 7.39 -9.27 -3.50
C GLU A 30 6.23 -9.00 -2.55
N ALA A 31 5.14 -8.43 -3.05
CA ALA A 31 3.96 -8.16 -2.23
C ALA A 31 3.33 -9.47 -1.74
N GLU A 32 3.22 -10.48 -2.58
CA GLU A 32 2.71 -11.80 -2.18
C GLU A 32 3.57 -12.44 -1.11
N ASP A 33 4.89 -12.37 -1.24
CA ASP A 33 5.83 -12.88 -0.24
C ASP A 33 5.70 -12.12 1.09
N VAL A 34 5.55 -10.80 1.03
CA VAL A 34 5.33 -9.97 2.23
C VAL A 34 4.05 -10.40 2.96
N VAL A 35 2.98 -10.65 2.23
CA VAL A 35 1.71 -11.11 2.85
C VAL A 35 1.92 -12.43 3.57
N GLN A 36 2.56 -13.40 2.92
CA GLN A 36 2.82 -14.71 3.54
C GLN A 36 3.68 -14.55 4.79
N ASP A 37 4.77 -13.80 4.70
CA ASP A 37 5.67 -13.58 5.83
C ASP A 37 4.96 -12.83 6.98
N THR A 38 4.09 -11.89 6.63
CA THR A 38 3.27 -11.16 7.62
C THR A 38 2.35 -12.11 8.37
N LEU A 39 1.63 -12.97 7.63
CA LEU A 39 0.71 -13.93 8.25
C LEU A 39 1.45 -14.91 9.17
N ILE A 40 2.62 -15.36 8.77
CA ILE A 40 3.47 -16.23 9.59
C ILE A 40 3.91 -15.51 10.87
N LYS A 41 4.39 -14.26 10.76
CA LYS A 41 4.82 -13.48 11.93
C LYS A 41 3.66 -13.20 12.88
N VAL A 42 2.50 -12.86 12.35
CA VAL A 42 1.31 -12.63 13.18
C VAL A 42 0.95 -13.91 13.93
N TRP A 43 0.94 -15.04 13.26
CA TRP A 43 0.67 -16.32 13.89
C TRP A 43 1.70 -16.67 14.97
N ASN A 44 2.98 -16.46 14.69
CA ASN A 44 4.06 -16.78 15.63
C ASN A 44 4.05 -15.89 16.89
N THR A 45 3.35 -14.77 16.85
CA THR A 45 3.19 -13.87 18.00
C THR A 45 1.78 -13.90 18.58
N ARG A 46 1.06 -15.00 18.39
CA ARG A 46 -0.34 -15.12 18.83
C ARG A 46 -0.53 -14.98 20.34
N GLU A 47 0.47 -15.25 21.12
CA GLU A 47 0.43 -15.05 22.57
C GLU A 47 0.34 -13.57 22.97
N LYS A 48 0.68 -12.66 22.06
CA LYS A 48 0.61 -11.21 22.27
C LYS A 48 -0.70 -10.60 21.84
N TRP A 49 -1.56 -11.33 21.14
CA TRP A 49 -2.76 -10.77 20.51
C TRP A 49 -3.72 -10.09 21.51
N GLN A 50 -3.86 -10.65 22.72
CA GLN A 50 -4.76 -10.09 23.74
C GLN A 50 -4.29 -8.74 24.27
N GLN A 51 -3.00 -8.42 24.11
CA GLN A 51 -2.40 -7.16 24.54
C GLN A 51 -2.45 -6.07 23.46
N LEU A 52 -2.86 -6.44 22.24
CA LEU A 52 -2.90 -5.52 21.10
C LEU A 52 -4.21 -4.71 21.10
N ASP A 53 -4.10 -3.43 20.81
CA ASP A 53 -5.27 -2.58 20.60
C ASP A 53 -6.00 -2.95 19.31
N SER A 54 -5.26 -3.35 18.28
CA SER A 54 -5.81 -3.71 16.97
C SER A 54 -4.89 -4.72 16.28
N ILE A 55 -5.41 -5.91 16.03
CA ILE A 55 -4.70 -6.93 15.26
C ILE A 55 -4.49 -6.47 13.81
N GLU A 56 -5.42 -5.71 13.26
CA GLU A 56 -5.30 -5.16 11.92
C GLU A 56 -4.15 -4.16 11.83
N ALA A 57 -4.08 -3.19 12.74
CA ALA A 57 -2.99 -2.21 12.77
C ALA A 57 -1.64 -2.89 12.99
N TYR A 58 -1.59 -3.88 13.86
CA TYR A 58 -0.38 -4.68 14.12
C TYR A 58 0.08 -5.39 12.85
N SER A 59 -0.83 -6.04 12.15
CA SER A 59 -0.53 -6.76 10.91
C SER A 59 -0.08 -5.81 9.80
N LEU A 60 -0.73 -4.66 9.66
CA LEU A 60 -0.34 -3.64 8.69
C LEU A 60 1.05 -3.07 8.98
N THR A 61 1.39 -2.89 10.26
CA THR A 61 2.73 -2.44 10.67
C THR A 61 3.81 -3.45 10.25
N ILE A 62 3.57 -4.73 10.47
CA ILE A 62 4.48 -5.80 10.07
C ILE A 62 4.64 -5.81 8.54
N ALA A 63 3.54 -5.75 7.82
CA ALA A 63 3.54 -5.75 6.35
C ALA A 63 4.32 -4.56 5.79
N ARG A 64 4.13 -3.37 6.36
CA ARG A 64 4.89 -2.18 5.95
C ARG A 64 6.38 -2.37 6.19
N ASN A 65 6.77 -2.82 7.38
CA ASN A 65 8.17 -3.00 7.72
C ASN A 65 8.84 -4.04 6.81
N LEU A 66 8.18 -5.15 6.54
CA LEU A 66 8.68 -6.16 5.61
C LEU A 66 8.77 -5.63 4.18
N SER A 67 7.80 -4.83 3.76
CA SER A 67 7.82 -4.20 2.43
C SER A 67 9.01 -3.25 2.28
N LEU A 68 9.28 -2.43 3.29
CA LEU A 68 10.45 -1.54 3.29
C LEU A 68 11.76 -2.33 3.25
N ASP A 69 11.86 -3.43 3.98
CA ASP A 69 13.05 -4.29 3.95
C ASP A 69 13.25 -4.88 2.56
N ARG A 70 12.17 -5.28 1.87
CA ARG A 70 12.24 -5.80 0.50
C ARG A 70 12.74 -4.76 -0.47
N ILE A 71 12.27 -3.52 -0.37
CA ILE A 71 12.76 -2.42 -1.22
C ILE A 71 14.26 -2.21 -1.03
N LYS A 72 14.73 -2.20 0.21
CA LYS A 72 16.16 -2.02 0.50
C LYS A 72 17.00 -3.15 -0.09
N LYS A 73 16.54 -4.40 0.00
CA LYS A 73 17.24 -5.55 -0.59
C LYS A 73 17.28 -5.47 -2.10
N MET A 74 16.18 -5.07 -2.74
CA MET A 74 16.12 -4.88 -4.19
C MET A 74 17.09 -3.81 -4.64
N ASP A 75 17.15 -2.67 -3.97
CA ASP A 75 18.05 -1.58 -4.28
C ASP A 75 19.53 -1.99 -4.12
N ASN A 76 19.85 -2.76 -3.09
CA ASN A 76 21.22 -3.22 -2.83
C ASN A 76 21.69 -4.30 -3.81
N ASN A 77 20.80 -5.18 -4.27
CA ASN A 77 21.12 -6.28 -5.16
C ASN A 77 21.14 -5.88 -6.63
N ASN A 78 20.48 -4.79 -6.96
CA ASN A 78 20.22 -4.37 -8.34
C ASN A 78 20.67 -2.93 -8.52
N GLY A 79 21.95 -2.65 -8.38
CA GLY A 79 22.56 -1.31 -8.45
C GLY A 79 22.34 -0.56 -9.75
N SER A 80 21.62 -1.08 -10.71
CA SER A 80 21.15 -0.41 -11.91
C SER A 80 19.96 -1.19 -12.44
N LEU A 81 18.82 -1.02 -11.77
CA LEU A 81 17.62 -1.55 -12.33
C LEU A 81 17.16 -0.73 -13.51
N GLU A 82 17.34 -1.30 -14.67
CA GLU A 82 16.32 -1.19 -15.68
C GLU A 82 15.05 -1.72 -15.06
N GLU A 83 14.16 -0.81 -14.72
CA GLU A 83 12.82 -1.18 -14.34
C GLU A 83 12.25 -2.07 -15.43
N GLU A 84 12.20 -3.36 -15.19
CA GLU A 84 11.25 -4.18 -15.92
C GLU A 84 9.89 -3.61 -15.57
N GLN A 85 9.41 -2.77 -16.45
CA GLN A 85 8.03 -2.40 -16.45
C GLN A 85 7.27 -3.71 -16.59
N VAL A 86 6.75 -4.18 -15.48
CA VAL A 86 5.71 -5.21 -15.53
C VAL A 86 4.56 -4.54 -16.23
N GLU A 87 4.50 -4.69 -17.53
CA GLU A 87 3.30 -4.39 -18.29
C GLU A 87 2.20 -5.21 -17.65
N ARG A 88 1.35 -4.55 -16.89
CA ARG A 88 0.06 -5.11 -16.55
C ARG A 88 -0.69 -5.26 -17.86
N GLN A 89 -0.59 -6.43 -18.45
CA GLN A 89 -1.48 -6.78 -19.54
C GLN A 89 -2.87 -6.93 -18.96
N ASP A 90 -3.60 -5.88 -19.08
CA ASP A 90 -5.01 -5.92 -18.88
C ASP A 90 -5.64 -6.61 -20.07
N GLN A 91 -6.04 -7.85 -19.85
CA GLN A 91 -6.53 -8.73 -20.92
C GLN A 91 -7.99 -8.46 -21.30
N ASN A 92 -8.64 -7.46 -20.74
CA ASN A 92 -10.04 -7.19 -21.02
C ASN A 92 -10.19 -5.94 -21.87
N SER A 93 -10.37 -6.14 -23.17
CA SER A 93 -10.84 -5.09 -24.06
C SER A 93 -12.26 -4.70 -23.66
N THR A 94 -12.40 -3.51 -23.06
CA THR A 94 -13.68 -2.95 -22.65
C THR A 94 -14.19 -1.92 -23.66
N PRO A 95 -15.51 -1.65 -23.69
CA PRO A 95 -16.06 -0.57 -24.52
C PRO A 95 -15.38 0.77 -24.26
N SER A 96 -15.35 1.65 -25.23
CA SER A 96 -14.54 2.88 -25.23
C SER A 96 -14.70 3.77 -24.00
N GLU A 97 -15.89 3.86 -23.41
CA GLU A 97 -16.11 4.66 -22.19
C GLU A 97 -15.44 4.05 -20.96
N ARG A 98 -15.45 2.71 -20.85
CA ARG A 98 -14.75 2.00 -19.78
C ARG A 98 -13.25 2.09 -19.97
N MET A 99 -12.75 2.12 -21.20
CA MET A 99 -11.33 2.33 -21.49
C MET A 99 -10.85 3.70 -21.04
N ILE A 100 -11.64 4.74 -21.27
CA ILE A 100 -11.29 6.11 -20.83
C ILE A 100 -11.23 6.20 -19.30
N GLN A 101 -12.20 5.61 -18.58
CA GLN A 101 -12.19 5.59 -17.12
C GLN A 101 -11.04 4.76 -16.58
N LYS A 102 -10.76 3.64 -17.21
CA LYS A 102 -9.65 2.78 -16.84
C LYS A 102 -8.31 3.46 -17.06
N ASP A 103 -8.14 4.15 -18.19
CA ASP A 103 -6.94 4.92 -18.48
C ASP A 103 -6.72 6.02 -17.43
N LYS A 104 -7.79 6.68 -17.00
CA LYS A 104 -7.74 7.68 -15.93
C LYS A 104 -7.31 7.07 -14.60
N LEU A 105 -7.86 5.89 -14.24
CA LEU A 105 -7.48 5.17 -13.04
C LEU A 105 -6.03 4.70 -13.09
N ASP A 106 -5.58 4.22 -14.24
CA ASP A 106 -4.20 3.78 -14.44
C ASP A 106 -3.23 4.96 -14.33
N ILE A 107 -3.60 6.13 -14.85
CA ILE A 107 -2.83 7.36 -14.72
C ILE A 107 -2.70 7.75 -13.24
N VAL A 108 -3.81 7.74 -12.50
CA VAL A 108 -3.81 8.06 -11.07
C VAL A 108 -2.93 7.09 -10.29
N ARG A 109 -3.05 5.79 -10.56
CA ARG A 109 -2.21 4.77 -9.91
C ARG A 109 -0.72 5.00 -10.19
N LYS A 110 -0.38 5.31 -11.43
CA LYS A 110 1.00 5.61 -11.81
C LYS A 110 1.54 6.83 -11.07
N ILE A 111 0.73 7.87 -10.96
CA ILE A 111 1.12 9.07 -10.20
C ILE A 111 1.36 8.71 -8.73
N ILE A 112 0.46 7.94 -8.13
CA ILE A 112 0.59 7.50 -6.74
C ILE A 112 1.87 6.66 -6.55
N ASP A 113 2.16 5.78 -7.49
CA ASP A 113 3.35 4.92 -7.43
C ASP A 113 4.66 5.72 -7.51
N GLU A 114 4.64 6.91 -8.09
CA GLU A 114 5.79 7.82 -8.18
C GLU A 114 5.95 8.72 -6.94
N LEU A 115 4.99 8.75 -6.03
CA LEU A 115 5.08 9.53 -4.80
C LEU A 115 6.17 8.97 -3.86
N PRO A 116 6.78 9.83 -3.01
CA PRO A 116 7.61 9.33 -1.92
C PRO A 116 6.86 8.30 -1.07
N GLU A 117 7.56 7.31 -0.56
CA GLU A 117 6.94 6.15 0.11
C GLU A 117 5.99 6.56 1.24
N LYS A 118 6.39 7.49 2.11
CA LYS A 118 5.54 7.91 3.23
C LYS A 118 4.23 8.55 2.77
N GLN A 119 4.30 9.38 1.72
CA GLN A 119 3.11 10.00 1.13
C GLN A 119 2.21 8.93 0.52
N ARG A 120 2.79 8.02 -0.23
CA ARG A 120 2.08 6.94 -0.91
C ARG A 120 1.40 6.01 0.09
N THR A 121 2.09 5.61 1.14
CA THR A 121 1.56 4.75 2.19
C THR A 121 0.46 5.44 2.99
N CYS A 122 0.65 6.69 3.38
CA CYS A 122 -0.38 7.45 4.09
C CYS A 122 -1.65 7.59 3.25
N LEU A 123 -1.49 7.89 1.96
CA LEU A 123 -2.62 8.01 1.05
C LEU A 123 -3.39 6.68 0.92
N GLN A 124 -2.67 5.57 0.76
CA GLN A 124 -3.27 4.24 0.68
C GLN A 124 -4.08 3.92 1.94
N LEU A 125 -3.49 4.13 3.11
CA LEU A 125 -4.14 3.81 4.38
C LEU A 125 -5.34 4.71 4.66
N ARG A 126 -5.29 5.97 4.28
CA ARG A 126 -6.38 6.92 4.52
C ARG A 126 -7.49 6.82 3.48
N ASP A 127 -7.14 6.98 2.21
CA ASP A 127 -8.14 7.17 1.16
C ASP A 127 -8.69 5.85 0.62
N ILE A 128 -7.92 4.78 0.69
CA ILE A 128 -8.36 3.46 0.20
C ILE A 128 -8.82 2.57 1.35
N GLU A 129 -8.04 2.49 2.42
CA GLU A 129 -8.36 1.60 3.55
C GLU A 129 -9.19 2.27 4.64
N GLY A 130 -9.37 3.59 4.60
CA GLY A 130 -10.25 4.31 5.52
C GLY A 130 -9.74 4.40 6.97
N LYS A 131 -8.43 4.34 7.19
CA LYS A 131 -7.87 4.35 8.53
C LYS A 131 -7.86 5.75 9.14
N ALA A 132 -8.02 5.83 10.45
CA ALA A 132 -7.89 7.06 11.20
C ALA A 132 -6.45 7.55 11.21
N TYR A 133 -6.24 8.85 11.29
CA TYR A 133 -4.90 9.45 11.34
C TYR A 133 -4.05 8.85 12.46
N ARG A 134 -4.66 8.59 13.62
CA ARG A 134 -3.99 7.98 14.77
C ARG A 134 -3.45 6.59 14.44
N GLU A 135 -4.25 5.77 13.75
CA GLU A 135 -3.84 4.43 13.36
C GLU A 135 -2.69 4.48 12.35
N ILE A 136 -2.77 5.37 11.37
CA ILE A 136 -1.72 5.56 10.36
C ILE A 136 -0.43 6.02 11.04
N ALA A 137 -0.51 6.95 11.98
CA ALA A 137 0.63 7.42 12.74
C ALA A 137 1.33 6.27 13.48
N ALA A 138 0.56 5.39 14.11
CA ALA A 138 1.10 4.21 14.81
C ALA A 138 1.77 3.24 13.83
N ILE A 139 1.15 2.98 12.67
CA ILE A 139 1.67 2.07 11.65
C ILE A 139 3.01 2.58 11.09
N LEU A 140 3.12 3.86 10.81
CA LEU A 140 4.32 4.46 10.23
C LEU A 140 5.36 4.90 11.26
N GLY A 141 5.00 4.97 12.54
CA GLY A 141 5.90 5.46 13.58
C GLY A 141 6.17 6.95 13.45
N ILE A 142 5.19 7.74 13.06
CA ILE A 142 5.26 9.20 12.89
C ILE A 142 4.12 9.85 13.68
N THR A 143 4.13 11.19 13.75
CA THR A 143 3.06 11.92 14.44
C THR A 143 1.81 12.03 13.57
N GLU A 144 0.65 12.28 14.19
CA GLU A 144 -0.59 12.52 13.45
C GLU A 144 -0.47 13.75 12.53
N GLU A 145 0.24 14.77 12.97
CA GLU A 145 0.48 15.97 12.15
C GLU A 145 1.29 15.64 10.91
N GLN A 146 2.32 14.80 11.05
CA GLN A 146 3.10 14.31 9.91
C GLN A 146 2.24 13.48 8.95
N VAL A 147 1.32 12.67 9.47
CA VAL A 147 0.36 11.94 8.63
C VAL A 147 -0.47 12.90 7.81
N LYS A 148 -1.05 13.91 8.44
CA LYS A 148 -1.87 14.92 7.76
C LYS A 148 -1.10 15.66 6.68
N VAL A 149 0.14 16.04 6.97
CA VAL A 149 1.01 16.73 6.00
C VAL A 149 1.31 15.82 4.81
N ASN A 150 1.65 14.57 5.07
CA ASN A 150 1.94 13.60 4.00
C ASN A 150 0.72 13.37 3.08
N ILE A 151 -0.46 13.24 3.69
CA ILE A 151 -1.71 13.05 2.92
C ILE A 151 -2.02 14.29 2.08
N PHE A 152 -1.88 15.47 2.68
CA PHE A 152 -2.12 16.74 1.98
C PHE A 152 -1.20 16.87 0.77
N ARG A 153 0.10 16.64 0.96
CA ARG A 153 1.10 16.70 -0.13
C ARG A 153 0.83 15.67 -1.21
N ALA A 154 0.47 14.45 -0.80
CA ALA A 154 0.13 13.38 -1.73
C ALA A 154 -1.05 13.77 -2.61
N ARG A 155 -2.14 14.23 -1.98
CA ARG A 155 -3.36 14.64 -2.69
C ARG A 155 -3.09 15.81 -3.64
N GLN A 156 -2.29 16.79 -3.21
CA GLN A 156 -1.91 17.91 -4.06
C GLN A 156 -1.14 17.47 -5.30
N THR A 157 -0.15 16.62 -5.11
CA THR A 157 0.67 16.11 -6.22
C THR A 157 -0.18 15.31 -7.21
N VAL A 158 -1.05 14.44 -6.70
CA VAL A 158 -1.95 13.65 -7.54
C VAL A 158 -2.86 14.58 -8.35
N LYS A 159 -3.45 15.56 -7.68
CA LYS A 159 -4.34 16.53 -8.34
C LYS A 159 -3.63 17.31 -9.44
N GLN A 160 -2.45 17.86 -9.13
CA GLN A 160 -1.68 18.66 -10.08
C GLN A 160 -1.24 17.85 -11.29
N ARG A 161 -0.68 16.67 -11.06
CA ARG A 161 -0.22 15.81 -12.15
C ARG A 161 -1.39 15.28 -12.98
N PHE A 162 -2.48 14.92 -12.36
CA PHE A 162 -3.67 14.46 -13.06
C PHE A 162 -4.25 15.57 -13.93
N GLN A 163 -4.31 16.81 -13.45
CA GLN A 163 -4.78 17.96 -14.23
C GLN A 163 -3.89 18.21 -15.45
N GLN A 164 -2.58 18.02 -15.33
CA GLN A 164 -1.67 18.13 -16.47
C GLN A 164 -1.98 17.09 -17.53
N PHE A 165 -2.22 15.84 -17.15
CA PHE A 165 -2.61 14.78 -18.08
C PHE A 165 -3.95 15.09 -18.76
N ASP A 166 -4.93 15.53 -18.01
CA ASP A 166 -6.26 15.82 -18.52
C ASP A 166 -6.25 17.02 -19.48
N ARG A 167 -5.43 18.05 -19.16
CA ARG A 167 -5.32 19.28 -19.96
C ARG A 167 -4.58 19.05 -21.28
N TYR A 168 -3.58 18.18 -21.33
CA TYR A 168 -2.73 18.00 -22.51
C TYR A 168 -3.09 16.75 -23.32
N GLY A 169 -4.12 16.01 -22.95
CA GLY A 169 -4.55 14.80 -23.66
C GLY A 169 -3.54 13.66 -23.64
N LEU A 170 -2.66 13.68 -22.67
CA LEU A 170 -1.63 12.65 -22.50
C LEU A 170 -2.14 11.46 -21.69
#